data_07b95bcbdce739c171bb50542391d79e
#
_entry.id   07b95bcbdce739c171bb50542391d79e
#
_cell.length_a   1.000
_cell.length_b   1.000
_cell.length_c   1.000
_cell.angle_alpha   90.00
_cell.angle_beta   90.00
_cell.angle_gamma   90.00
#
_symmetry.space_group_name_H-M   'P 1'
#
loop_
_entity.id
_entity.type
_entity.pdbx_description
1 polymer ?
#
loop_
_entity_poly.entity_id
_entity_poly.type
_entity_poly.pdbx_seq_one_letter_code
_entity_poly.pdbx_strand_id
1 'polypeptide(L)'
;MHWQEKYEELLPRFKEKDKMALSKMISLVEDNFLNSFEILTKLKNDVVQKNTYVLGITGSSGVGKSSFISCLAKPFLEKGENVGIIVVDPSSPFSGGAFLGDRVRMFELSKFHNVYIRSMASRGSSGGLCSTIFHIIDVMKSFGFDKIIIETVGAGQSETDVFYVCDSVILLLSADSGDEIQIYKAGIMEIADCYVVNKIDLKNSDKFLIYLKNFISSETSNNKKIFGVSSLENKGFEELISWIELNEKDKINSSSKENLRKKIQFKNYLLAILENYLEHYDIENKDYMSILRDIQNYFCKEVNRFENRN
;
A
#
# COMPACT_ATOMS: atom_id res chain seq x y z
N MET A 1 21.23 -17.82 10.20
CA MET A 1 20.07 -18.70 10.02
C MET A 1 19.52 -18.46 8.63
N HIS A 2 19.44 -19.47 7.80
CA HIS A 2 18.96 -19.32 6.42
C HIS A 2 17.47 -18.97 6.46
N TRP A 3 16.95 -18.16 5.51
CA TRP A 3 15.55 -17.73 5.52
C TRP A 3 14.56 -18.92 5.50
N GLN A 4 14.92 -20.05 4.89
CA GLN A 4 14.10 -21.27 4.84
C GLN A 4 13.78 -21.82 6.24
N GLU A 5 14.77 -21.89 7.14
CA GLU A 5 14.54 -22.39 8.51
C GLU A 5 13.54 -21.52 9.26
N LYS A 6 13.69 -20.19 9.15
CA LYS A 6 12.73 -19.24 9.75
C LYS A 6 11.32 -19.38 9.15
N TYR A 7 11.25 -19.59 7.84
CA TYR A 7 9.97 -19.80 7.15
C TYR A 7 9.26 -21.04 7.68
N GLU A 8 9.94 -22.20 7.76
CA GLU A 8 9.36 -23.43 8.24
C GLU A 8 8.91 -23.34 9.71
N GLU A 9 9.65 -22.62 10.55
CA GLU A 9 9.25 -22.34 11.94
C GLU A 9 7.97 -21.50 12.01
N LEU A 10 7.82 -20.52 11.11
CA LEU A 10 6.70 -19.57 11.14
C LEU A 10 5.43 -20.13 10.50
N LEU A 11 5.56 -20.98 9.47
CA LEU A 11 4.44 -21.43 8.66
C LEU A 11 3.28 -22.08 9.43
N PRO A 12 3.48 -22.99 10.41
CA PRO A 12 2.39 -23.59 11.16
C PRO A 12 1.54 -22.53 11.90
N ARG A 13 2.20 -21.63 12.63
CA ARG A 13 1.54 -20.55 13.37
C ARG A 13 0.87 -19.53 12.44
N PHE A 14 1.46 -19.28 11.26
CA PHE A 14 0.86 -18.43 10.24
C PHE A 14 -0.45 -19.03 9.71
N LYS A 15 -0.50 -20.35 9.49
CA LYS A 15 -1.72 -21.07 9.11
C LYS A 15 -2.81 -21.01 10.19
N GLU A 16 -2.40 -21.00 11.45
CA GLU A 16 -3.29 -20.82 12.62
C GLU A 16 -3.74 -19.37 12.86
N LYS A 17 -3.39 -18.45 11.95
CA LYS A 17 -3.76 -17.02 12.01
C LYS A 17 -3.13 -16.27 13.20
N ASP A 18 -1.95 -16.71 13.64
CA ASP A 18 -1.17 -15.99 14.65
C ASP A 18 -0.59 -14.69 14.07
N LYS A 19 -1.01 -13.56 14.64
CA LYS A 19 -0.55 -12.23 14.19
C LYS A 19 0.94 -11.97 14.44
N MET A 20 1.54 -12.64 15.42
CA MET A 20 2.99 -12.55 15.63
C MET A 20 3.74 -13.29 14.53
N ALA A 21 3.24 -14.45 14.09
CA ALA A 21 3.80 -15.17 12.95
C ALA A 21 3.64 -14.33 11.66
N LEU A 22 2.49 -13.68 11.45
CA LEU A 22 2.30 -12.72 10.36
C LEU A 22 3.34 -11.61 10.38
N SER A 23 3.52 -10.95 11.54
CA SER A 23 4.49 -9.86 11.68
C SER A 23 5.92 -10.32 11.35
N LYS A 24 6.31 -11.50 11.82
CA LYS A 24 7.63 -12.09 11.55
C LYS A 24 7.78 -12.53 10.09
N MET A 25 6.71 -13.04 9.45
CA MET A 25 6.72 -13.40 8.03
C MET A 25 6.88 -12.16 7.14
N ILE A 26 6.22 -11.05 7.48
CA ILE A 26 6.41 -9.76 6.83
C ILE A 26 7.87 -9.31 6.98
N SER A 27 8.43 -9.33 8.18
CA SER A 27 9.83 -8.95 8.41
C SER A 27 10.81 -9.89 7.67
N LEU A 28 10.50 -11.19 7.57
CA LEU A 28 11.31 -12.13 6.81
C LEU A 28 11.40 -11.73 5.33
N VAL A 29 10.29 -11.30 4.74
CA VAL A 29 10.25 -10.83 3.35
C VAL A 29 10.96 -9.48 3.19
N GLU A 30 10.79 -8.55 4.12
CA GLU A 30 11.47 -7.24 4.13
C GLU A 30 12.99 -7.39 4.23
N ASP A 31 13.47 -8.24 5.15
CA ASP A 31 14.89 -8.46 5.40
C ASP A 31 15.59 -9.29 4.30
N ASN A 32 14.82 -10.04 3.52
CA ASN A 32 15.32 -10.92 2.46
C ASN A 32 14.73 -10.54 1.09
N PHE A 33 14.77 -9.27 0.74
CA PHE A 33 14.12 -8.75 -0.47
C PHE A 33 14.53 -9.50 -1.74
N LEU A 34 15.81 -9.85 -1.90
CA LEU A 34 16.31 -10.61 -3.06
C LEU A 34 15.76 -12.05 -3.15
N ASN A 35 15.34 -12.63 -2.03
CA ASN A 35 14.70 -13.95 -1.99
C ASN A 35 13.15 -13.84 -1.83
N SER A 36 12.60 -12.64 -1.83
CA SER A 36 11.18 -12.39 -1.53
C SER A 36 10.24 -13.12 -2.48
N PHE A 37 10.57 -13.20 -3.78
CA PHE A 37 9.76 -13.94 -4.75
C PHE A 37 9.74 -15.44 -4.48
N GLU A 38 10.87 -16.02 -4.05
CA GLU A 38 10.97 -17.43 -3.67
C GLU A 38 10.11 -17.71 -2.42
N ILE A 39 10.25 -16.87 -1.40
CA ILE A 39 9.44 -16.94 -0.17
C ILE A 39 7.95 -16.84 -0.50
N LEU A 40 7.54 -15.88 -1.32
CA LEU A 40 6.15 -15.67 -1.69
C LEU A 40 5.59 -16.79 -2.57
N THR A 41 6.38 -17.34 -3.47
CA THR A 41 5.98 -18.50 -4.29
C THR A 41 5.72 -19.69 -3.39
N LYS A 42 6.62 -19.98 -2.46
CA LYS A 42 6.44 -21.04 -1.48
C LYS A 42 5.21 -20.80 -0.62
N LEU A 43 5.00 -19.59 -0.13
CA LEU A 43 3.84 -19.23 0.68
C LEU A 43 2.52 -19.39 -0.09
N LYS A 44 2.48 -19.01 -1.38
CA LYS A 44 1.29 -19.22 -2.24
C LYS A 44 0.96 -20.70 -2.47
N ASN A 45 1.96 -21.57 -2.48
CA ASN A 45 1.78 -23.02 -2.59
C ASN A 45 1.33 -23.65 -1.26
N ASP A 46 1.80 -23.11 -0.13
CA ASP A 46 1.56 -23.65 1.20
C ASP A 46 0.23 -23.24 1.83
N VAL A 47 -0.39 -22.14 1.35
CA VAL A 47 -1.65 -21.61 1.89
C VAL A 47 -2.63 -21.22 0.78
N VAL A 48 -3.93 -21.36 1.09
CA VAL A 48 -5.01 -20.92 0.18
C VAL A 48 -5.03 -19.39 0.14
N GLN A 49 -4.93 -18.84 -1.07
CA GLN A 49 -5.02 -17.40 -1.29
C GLN A 49 -6.47 -16.93 -1.18
N LYS A 50 -6.69 -15.81 -0.52
CA LYS A 50 -7.99 -15.14 -0.45
C LYS A 50 -8.06 -13.99 -1.46
N ASN A 51 -9.22 -13.80 -2.08
CA ASN A 51 -9.50 -12.58 -2.82
C ASN A 51 -9.60 -11.43 -1.83
N THR A 52 -8.62 -10.56 -1.85
CA THR A 52 -8.49 -9.44 -0.92
C THR A 52 -8.65 -8.13 -1.69
N TYR A 53 -9.51 -7.25 -1.20
CA TYR A 53 -9.66 -5.91 -1.76
C TYR A 53 -8.66 -4.94 -1.13
N VAL A 54 -7.86 -4.28 -1.97
CA VAL A 54 -6.82 -3.35 -1.53
C VAL A 54 -7.26 -1.92 -1.81
N LEU A 55 -7.47 -1.15 -0.75
CA LEU A 55 -7.94 0.23 -0.79
C LEU A 55 -6.83 1.21 -0.40
N GLY A 56 -6.51 2.14 -1.27
CA GLY A 56 -5.55 3.22 -0.99
C GLY A 56 -6.25 4.48 -0.51
N ILE A 57 -5.72 5.08 0.56
CA ILE A 57 -6.18 6.37 1.09
C ILE A 57 -5.01 7.34 0.96
N THR A 58 -5.20 8.37 0.15
CA THR A 58 -4.22 9.44 -0.06
C THR A 58 -4.85 10.80 0.22
N GLY A 59 -4.04 11.83 0.37
CA GLY A 59 -4.46 13.20 0.67
C GLY A 59 -3.42 13.92 1.50
N SER A 60 -3.49 15.25 1.55
CA SER A 60 -2.52 16.10 2.23
C SER A 60 -2.40 15.81 3.73
N SER A 61 -1.30 16.26 4.31
CA SER A 61 -1.10 16.16 5.77
C SER A 61 -2.18 16.96 6.50
N GLY A 62 -2.69 16.44 7.62
CA GLY A 62 -3.70 17.13 8.42
C GLY A 62 -5.15 16.98 7.95
N VAL A 63 -5.42 16.38 6.77
CA VAL A 63 -6.79 16.15 6.27
C VAL A 63 -7.56 15.12 7.09
N GLY A 64 -6.90 14.39 7.98
CA GLY A 64 -7.51 13.43 8.91
C GLY A 64 -7.55 11.99 8.39
N LYS A 65 -6.56 11.54 7.59
CA LYS A 65 -6.50 10.19 7.03
C LYS A 65 -6.64 9.09 8.08
N SER A 66 -5.84 9.12 9.13
CA SER A 66 -5.86 8.08 10.18
C SER A 66 -7.20 8.00 10.92
N SER A 67 -7.83 9.15 11.21
CA SER A 67 -9.19 9.21 11.80
C SER A 67 -10.25 8.67 10.84
N PHE A 68 -10.14 9.06 9.57
CA PHE A 68 -11.01 8.57 8.50
C PHE A 68 -10.91 7.04 8.34
N ILE A 69 -9.70 6.50 8.31
CA ILE A 69 -9.47 5.05 8.23
C ILE A 69 -10.08 4.33 9.43
N SER A 70 -9.99 4.91 10.64
CA SER A 70 -10.59 4.32 11.83
C SER A 70 -12.10 4.22 11.72
N CYS A 71 -12.78 5.28 11.25
CA CYS A 71 -14.23 5.26 11.01
C CYS A 71 -14.61 4.31 9.87
N LEU A 72 -13.83 4.28 8.80
CA LEU A 72 -14.09 3.44 7.62
C LEU A 72 -13.92 1.95 7.91
N ALA A 73 -12.89 1.56 8.66
CA ALA A 73 -12.59 0.16 8.94
C ALA A 73 -13.58 -0.49 9.91
N LYS A 74 -14.11 0.29 10.86
CA LYS A 74 -14.97 -0.20 11.93
C LYS A 74 -16.20 -0.98 11.44
N PRO A 75 -17.01 -0.53 10.48
CA PRO A 75 -18.14 -1.29 9.97
C PRO A 75 -17.79 -2.63 9.33
N PHE A 76 -16.64 -2.73 8.65
CA PHE A 76 -16.15 -4.00 8.10
C PHE A 76 -15.74 -4.99 9.22
N LEU A 77 -15.04 -4.47 10.24
CA LEU A 77 -14.65 -5.26 11.41
C LEU A 77 -15.87 -5.76 12.20
N GLU A 78 -16.90 -4.94 12.34
CA GLU A 78 -18.17 -5.29 13.00
C GLU A 78 -18.97 -6.35 12.22
N LYS A 79 -18.83 -6.38 10.89
CA LYS A 79 -19.36 -7.46 10.03
C LYS A 79 -18.55 -8.76 10.11
N GLY A 80 -17.46 -8.80 10.87
CA GLY A 80 -16.59 -9.96 11.02
C GLY A 80 -15.52 -10.11 9.92
N GLU A 81 -15.34 -9.11 9.05
CA GLU A 81 -14.29 -9.13 8.04
C GLU A 81 -12.91 -8.91 8.69
N ASN A 82 -11.89 -9.59 8.16
CA ASN A 82 -10.49 -9.37 8.57
C ASN A 82 -9.92 -8.18 7.81
N VAL A 83 -9.53 -7.12 8.53
CA VAL A 83 -9.01 -5.90 7.93
C VAL A 83 -7.54 -5.71 8.30
N GLY A 84 -6.69 -5.61 7.28
CA GLY A 84 -5.30 -5.21 7.42
C GLY A 84 -5.14 -3.73 7.13
N ILE A 85 -4.35 -3.02 7.93
CA ILE A 85 -4.05 -1.60 7.72
C ILE A 85 -2.54 -1.45 7.60
N ILE A 86 -2.08 -0.88 6.50
CA ILE A 86 -0.66 -0.53 6.27
C ILE A 86 -0.56 0.98 6.32
N VAL A 87 0.21 1.50 7.27
CA VAL A 87 0.51 2.93 7.37
C VAL A 87 1.92 3.15 6.84
N VAL A 88 2.04 3.88 5.76
CA VAL A 88 3.34 4.25 5.20
C VAL A 88 3.75 5.58 5.79
N ASP A 89 4.75 5.57 6.66
CA ASP A 89 5.27 6.77 7.34
C ASP A 89 6.52 7.31 6.64
N PRO A 90 6.77 8.64 6.69
CA PRO A 90 8.06 9.16 6.26
C PRO A 90 9.16 8.53 7.13
N SER A 91 10.25 8.12 6.47
CA SER A 91 11.42 7.61 7.20
C SER A 91 11.94 8.67 8.15
N SER A 92 12.16 8.32 9.42
CA SER A 92 12.90 9.19 10.33
C SER A 92 14.32 9.37 9.81
N PRO A 93 14.79 10.63 9.61
CA PRO A 93 16.17 10.88 9.16
C PRO A 93 17.22 10.40 10.16
N PHE A 94 16.84 10.13 11.42
CA PHE A 94 17.75 9.72 12.49
C PHE A 94 17.74 8.22 12.78
N SER A 95 16.61 7.53 12.63
CA SER A 95 16.47 6.12 13.04
C SER A 95 16.12 5.19 11.88
N GLY A 96 15.76 5.71 10.69
CA GLY A 96 15.27 4.92 9.55
C GLY A 96 13.97 4.17 9.82
N GLY A 97 13.37 4.32 11.02
CA GLY A 97 12.14 3.66 11.44
C GLY A 97 10.89 4.51 11.26
N ALA A 98 9.73 3.89 11.25
CA ALA A 98 8.43 4.56 11.17
C ALA A 98 8.10 5.34 12.46
N PHE A 99 7.43 6.48 12.34
CA PHE A 99 6.97 7.28 13.47
C PHE A 99 5.86 6.54 14.24
N LEU A 100 6.00 6.42 15.56
CA LEU A 100 5.04 5.72 16.44
C LEU A 100 3.68 6.45 16.60
N GLY A 101 3.57 7.70 16.13
CA GLY A 101 2.42 8.58 16.39
C GLY A 101 1.09 8.09 15.82
N ASP A 102 1.10 7.39 14.69
CA ASP A 102 -0.14 6.96 14.02
C ASP A 102 -0.79 5.74 14.66
N ARG A 103 -0.02 4.88 15.34
CA ARG A 103 -0.58 3.78 16.15
C ARG A 103 -1.48 4.26 17.29
N VAL A 104 -1.19 5.42 17.87
CA VAL A 104 -2.00 6.00 18.96
C VAL A 104 -3.37 6.44 18.43
N ARG A 105 -3.43 6.97 17.21
CA ARG A 105 -4.68 7.44 16.57
C ARG A 105 -5.63 6.31 16.19
N MET A 106 -5.09 5.10 15.93
CA MET A 106 -5.88 3.91 15.58
C MET A 106 -6.08 2.96 16.77
N PHE A 107 -5.82 3.43 18.02
CA PHE A 107 -5.90 2.59 19.23
C PHE A 107 -7.30 1.96 19.42
N GLU A 108 -8.37 2.65 19.01
CA GLU A 108 -9.72 2.09 19.10
C GLU A 108 -9.92 0.83 18.26
N LEU A 109 -9.26 0.75 17.10
CA LEU A 109 -9.32 -0.43 16.24
C LEU A 109 -8.61 -1.63 16.85
N SER A 110 -7.62 -1.43 17.71
CA SER A 110 -6.89 -2.53 18.36
C SER A 110 -7.75 -3.41 19.28
N LYS A 111 -8.96 -2.94 19.63
CA LYS A 111 -9.96 -3.72 20.39
C LYS A 111 -10.57 -4.84 19.55
N PHE A 112 -10.51 -4.76 18.23
CA PHE A 112 -11.03 -5.79 17.34
C PHE A 112 -10.00 -6.90 17.14
N HIS A 113 -10.40 -8.15 17.31
CA HIS A 113 -9.52 -9.30 17.13
C HIS A 113 -9.17 -9.56 15.64
N ASN A 114 -9.99 -9.08 14.71
CA ASN A 114 -9.91 -9.26 13.26
C ASN A 114 -9.21 -8.09 12.54
N VAL A 115 -8.51 -7.21 13.26
CA VAL A 115 -7.67 -6.14 12.67
C VAL A 115 -6.18 -6.44 12.85
N TYR A 116 -5.39 -6.02 11.87
CA TYR A 116 -3.92 -5.99 11.97
C TYR A 116 -3.40 -4.67 11.40
N ILE A 117 -2.55 -3.97 12.15
CA ILE A 117 -1.99 -2.68 11.77
C ILE A 117 -0.46 -2.79 11.68
N ARG A 118 0.09 -2.41 10.55
CA ARG A 118 1.54 -2.38 10.29
C ARG A 118 1.96 -0.99 9.83
N SER A 119 2.87 -0.37 10.59
CA SER A 119 3.57 0.83 10.12
C SER A 119 4.83 0.43 9.36
N MET A 120 5.07 1.09 8.24
CA MET A 120 6.24 0.91 7.38
C MET A 120 6.94 2.25 7.18
N ALA A 121 8.27 2.23 7.17
CA ALA A 121 9.05 3.40 6.78
C ALA A 121 9.18 3.46 5.24
N SER A 122 9.06 4.64 4.65
CA SER A 122 9.23 4.85 3.20
C SER A 122 10.65 4.63 2.69
N ARG A 123 11.64 4.48 3.59
CA ARG A 123 13.07 4.14 3.37
C ARG A 123 13.73 4.80 2.16
N GLY A 124 13.42 6.09 1.89
CA GLY A 124 14.18 6.91 0.93
C GLY A 124 14.30 6.36 -0.51
N SER A 125 13.53 5.32 -0.86
CA SER A 125 13.46 4.86 -2.25
C SER A 125 12.92 5.99 -3.12
N SER A 126 13.57 6.25 -4.24
CA SER A 126 13.25 7.28 -5.22
C SER A 126 11.87 7.13 -5.88
N GLY A 127 10.89 6.57 -5.17
CA GLY A 127 9.53 6.31 -5.59
C GLY A 127 8.51 6.27 -4.46
N GLY A 128 8.85 6.71 -3.23
CA GLY A 128 7.89 7.03 -2.16
C GLY A 128 7.18 5.86 -1.46
N LEU A 129 6.80 4.82 -2.14
CA LEU A 129 6.35 3.57 -1.57
C LEU A 129 7.54 2.59 -1.51
N CYS A 130 7.73 2.00 -0.35
CA CYS A 130 8.73 0.95 -0.18
C CYS A 130 8.51 -0.14 -1.24
N SER A 131 9.56 -0.51 -1.97
CA SER A 131 9.52 -1.57 -2.98
C SER A 131 8.97 -2.89 -2.45
N THR A 132 9.04 -3.08 -1.13
CA THR A 132 8.52 -4.25 -0.42
C THR A 132 7.01 -4.25 -0.20
N ILE A 133 6.29 -3.14 -0.44
CA ILE A 133 4.85 -3.06 -0.15
C ILE A 133 4.03 -4.11 -0.92
N PHE A 134 4.41 -4.38 -2.18
CA PHE A 134 3.77 -5.43 -2.99
C PHE A 134 3.88 -6.79 -2.31
N HIS A 135 5.07 -7.10 -1.79
CA HIS A 135 5.35 -8.36 -1.13
C HIS A 135 4.60 -8.50 0.19
N ILE A 136 4.48 -7.40 0.95
CA ILE A 136 3.72 -7.36 2.20
C ILE A 136 2.23 -7.58 1.93
N ILE A 137 1.68 -6.95 0.90
CA ILE A 137 0.30 -7.19 0.46
C ILE A 137 0.10 -8.67 0.12
N ASP A 138 1.04 -9.31 -0.59
CA ASP A 138 0.97 -10.73 -0.94
C ASP A 138 1.03 -11.63 0.30
N VAL A 139 1.86 -11.31 1.30
CA VAL A 139 1.87 -12.02 2.60
C VAL A 139 0.53 -11.86 3.32
N MET A 140 -0.03 -10.64 3.35
CA MET A 140 -1.30 -10.38 4.00
C MET A 140 -2.48 -11.07 3.29
N LYS A 141 -2.48 -11.14 1.96
CA LYS A 141 -3.45 -11.93 1.18
C LYS A 141 -3.36 -13.42 1.55
N SER A 142 -2.17 -13.95 1.65
CA SER A 142 -1.91 -15.33 2.08
C SER A 142 -2.34 -15.58 3.53
N PHE A 143 -2.27 -14.57 4.39
CA PHE A 143 -2.79 -14.67 5.75
C PHE A 143 -4.33 -14.70 5.79
N GLY A 144 -5.02 -14.14 4.79
CA GLY A 144 -6.47 -14.24 4.62
C GLY A 144 -7.25 -13.01 5.06
N PHE A 145 -6.71 -11.82 4.88
CA PHE A 145 -7.47 -10.57 5.02
C PHE A 145 -8.52 -10.44 3.92
N ASP A 146 -9.69 -9.90 4.28
CA ASP A 146 -10.76 -9.55 3.34
C ASP A 146 -10.43 -8.21 2.67
N LYS A 147 -9.97 -7.25 3.47
CA LYS A 147 -9.60 -5.92 3.01
C LYS A 147 -8.22 -5.54 3.54
N ILE A 148 -7.46 -4.83 2.71
CA ILE A 148 -6.22 -4.16 3.10
C ILE A 148 -6.38 -2.68 2.79
N ILE A 149 -6.24 -1.83 3.81
CA ILE A 149 -6.28 -0.38 3.68
C ILE A 149 -4.84 0.15 3.78
N ILE A 150 -4.44 0.97 2.80
CA ILE A 150 -3.10 1.55 2.75
C ILE A 150 -3.22 3.06 2.95
N GLU A 151 -2.61 3.59 4.02
CA GLU A 151 -2.47 5.02 4.26
C GLU A 151 -1.13 5.51 3.71
N THR A 152 -1.16 6.55 2.86
CA THR A 152 0.06 7.20 2.36
C THR A 152 0.44 8.42 3.18
N VAL A 153 1.71 8.83 3.05
CA VAL A 153 2.32 9.91 3.84
C VAL A 153 1.71 11.30 3.62
N GLY A 154 1.06 11.54 2.48
CA GLY A 154 0.48 12.86 2.17
C GLY A 154 1.50 13.92 1.72
N ALA A 155 2.64 13.52 1.14
CA ALA A 155 3.63 14.46 0.62
C ALA A 155 4.40 13.88 -0.58
N GLY A 156 4.09 14.30 -1.80
CA GLY A 156 4.92 14.11 -2.99
C GLY A 156 4.62 12.87 -3.85
N GLN A 157 5.62 12.36 -4.57
CA GLN A 157 5.49 11.27 -5.55
C GLN A 157 4.96 9.94 -4.98
N SER A 158 5.10 9.71 -3.66
CA SER A 158 4.56 8.52 -2.99
C SER A 158 3.06 8.35 -3.12
N GLU A 159 2.34 9.45 -3.35
CA GLU A 159 0.88 9.44 -3.48
C GLU A 159 0.43 8.81 -4.80
N THR A 160 1.22 8.95 -5.85
CA THR A 160 0.91 8.33 -7.15
C THR A 160 1.21 6.84 -7.17
N ASP A 161 2.18 6.38 -6.38
CA ASP A 161 2.58 4.97 -6.33
C ASP A 161 1.49 4.08 -5.69
N VAL A 162 0.62 4.66 -4.84
CA VAL A 162 -0.52 3.94 -4.26
C VAL A 162 -1.48 3.40 -5.32
N PHE A 163 -1.60 4.10 -6.45
CA PHE A 163 -2.42 3.64 -7.58
C PHE A 163 -2.03 2.26 -8.08
N TYR A 164 -0.75 1.96 -8.10
CA TYR A 164 -0.25 0.70 -8.64
C TYR A 164 -0.44 -0.51 -7.71
N VAL A 165 -0.59 -0.27 -6.41
CA VAL A 165 -0.75 -1.35 -5.42
C VAL A 165 -2.21 -1.58 -5.05
N CYS A 166 -3.10 -0.58 -5.27
CA CYS A 166 -4.49 -0.60 -4.82
C CYS A 166 -5.48 -0.99 -5.91
N ASP A 167 -6.58 -1.61 -5.52
CA ASP A 167 -7.72 -1.89 -6.40
C ASP A 167 -8.56 -0.64 -6.59
N SER A 168 -8.72 0.17 -5.52
CA SER A 168 -9.31 1.50 -5.57
C SER A 168 -8.51 2.49 -4.74
N VAL A 169 -8.54 3.75 -5.17
CA VAL A 169 -7.88 4.86 -4.49
C VAL A 169 -8.91 5.94 -4.13
N ILE A 170 -8.94 6.30 -2.85
CA ILE A 170 -9.71 7.43 -2.31
C ILE A 170 -8.78 8.61 -2.10
N LEU A 171 -9.09 9.75 -2.72
CA LEU A 171 -8.45 11.01 -2.40
C LEU A 171 -9.25 11.74 -1.33
N LEU A 172 -8.64 11.87 -0.15
CA LEU A 172 -9.23 12.56 1.00
C LEU A 172 -8.85 14.05 0.96
N LEU A 173 -9.84 14.91 1.04
CA LEU A 173 -9.75 16.35 0.96
C LEU A 173 -10.42 16.99 2.19
N SER A 174 -10.10 18.24 2.51
CA SER A 174 -10.85 19.01 3.50
C SER A 174 -10.78 20.51 3.18
N ALA A 175 -11.83 21.24 3.56
CA ALA A 175 -11.96 22.66 3.27
C ALA A 175 -10.94 23.55 4.00
N ASP A 176 -10.28 23.04 5.04
CA ASP A 176 -9.31 23.77 5.89
C ASP A 176 -7.84 23.50 5.49
N SER A 177 -7.56 22.58 4.55
CA SER A 177 -6.18 22.20 4.23
C SER A 177 -5.45 23.20 3.32
N GLY A 178 -6.14 24.07 2.60
CA GLY A 178 -5.52 25.10 1.73
C GLY A 178 -4.68 24.56 0.55
N ASP A 179 -4.58 23.24 0.43
CA ASP A 179 -3.67 22.54 -0.50
C ASP A 179 -4.30 22.22 -1.86
N GLU A 180 -5.46 22.84 -2.17
CA GLU A 180 -6.21 22.59 -3.41
C GLU A 180 -5.34 22.66 -4.68
N ILE A 181 -4.41 23.62 -4.71
CA ILE A 181 -3.50 23.84 -5.84
C ILE A 181 -2.40 22.79 -5.92
N GLN A 182 -1.92 22.26 -4.78
CA GLN A 182 -0.86 21.23 -4.76
C GLN A 182 -1.39 19.87 -5.21
N ILE A 183 -2.59 19.51 -4.80
CA ILE A 183 -3.28 18.27 -5.19
C ILE A 183 -3.48 18.23 -6.71
N TYR A 184 -3.83 19.39 -7.29
CA TYR A 184 -4.01 19.54 -8.73
C TYR A 184 -2.70 19.33 -9.50
N LYS A 185 -1.59 19.90 -9.01
CA LYS A 185 -0.27 19.82 -9.67
C LYS A 185 0.35 18.42 -9.63
N ALA A 186 -0.05 17.56 -8.71
CA ALA A 186 0.58 16.27 -8.49
C ALA A 186 -0.02 15.12 -9.33
N GLY A 187 -1.04 15.36 -10.18
CA GLY A 187 -1.70 14.31 -10.97
C GLY A 187 -2.53 13.32 -10.13
N ILE A 188 -2.65 13.58 -8.82
CA ILE A 188 -3.32 12.67 -7.87
C ILE A 188 -4.83 12.60 -8.16
N MET A 189 -5.40 13.69 -8.66
CA MET A 189 -6.82 13.72 -9.04
C MET A 189 -7.15 12.76 -10.19
N GLU A 190 -6.22 12.51 -11.08
CA GLU A 190 -6.43 11.61 -12.22
C GLU A 190 -6.51 10.15 -11.77
N ILE A 191 -5.69 9.78 -10.78
CA ILE A 191 -5.56 8.39 -10.30
C ILE A 191 -6.62 7.99 -9.26
N ALA A 192 -7.23 8.94 -8.56
CA ALA A 192 -8.28 8.65 -7.59
C ALA A 192 -9.53 8.06 -8.26
N ASP A 193 -10.09 7.00 -7.70
CA ASP A 193 -11.36 6.41 -8.15
C ASP A 193 -12.56 7.17 -7.58
N CYS A 194 -12.44 7.78 -6.41
CA CYS A 194 -13.41 8.72 -5.85
C CYS A 194 -12.75 9.77 -4.94
N TYR A 195 -13.51 10.80 -4.63
CA TYR A 195 -13.10 11.89 -3.75
C TYR A 195 -13.93 11.87 -2.47
N VAL A 196 -13.28 12.11 -1.34
CA VAL A 196 -13.98 12.23 -0.06
C VAL A 196 -13.58 13.55 0.59
N VAL A 197 -14.56 14.40 0.85
CA VAL A 197 -14.38 15.61 1.64
C VAL A 197 -14.62 15.26 3.10
N ASN A 198 -13.56 15.25 3.89
CA ASN A 198 -13.61 15.03 5.33
C ASN A 198 -13.87 16.36 6.07
N LYS A 199 -14.22 16.28 7.34
CA LYS A 199 -14.51 17.43 8.21
C LYS A 199 -15.68 18.28 7.70
N ILE A 200 -16.76 17.64 7.21
CA ILE A 200 -17.96 18.36 6.79
C ILE A 200 -18.69 19.07 7.94
N ASP A 201 -18.31 18.79 9.17
CA ASP A 201 -18.72 19.51 10.38
C ASP A 201 -18.17 20.94 10.47
N LEU A 202 -17.12 21.26 9.70
CA LEU A 202 -16.52 22.59 9.69
C LEU A 202 -17.30 23.59 8.81
N LYS A 203 -17.26 24.88 9.21
CA LYS A 203 -17.77 25.97 8.40
C LYS A 203 -17.14 25.99 7.00
N ASN A 204 -17.98 26.22 5.98
CA ASN A 204 -17.61 26.28 4.56
C ASN A 204 -17.31 24.92 3.86
N SER A 205 -17.40 23.79 4.54
CA SER A 205 -17.26 22.48 3.90
C SER A 205 -18.32 22.23 2.81
N ASP A 206 -19.55 22.71 2.99
CA ASP A 206 -20.62 22.66 1.97
C ASP A 206 -20.24 23.42 0.69
N LYS A 207 -19.64 24.61 0.85
CA LYS A 207 -19.17 25.42 -0.30
C LYS A 207 -18.07 24.71 -1.03
N PHE A 208 -17.13 24.09 -0.30
CA PHE A 208 -16.05 23.32 -0.87
C PHE A 208 -16.56 22.08 -1.61
N LEU A 209 -17.52 21.37 -1.06
CA LEU A 209 -18.20 20.25 -1.73
C LEU A 209 -18.84 20.66 -3.06
N ILE A 210 -19.56 21.78 -3.10
CA ILE A 210 -20.19 22.31 -4.31
C ILE A 210 -19.11 22.73 -5.32
N TYR A 211 -18.06 23.42 -4.88
CA TYR A 211 -16.93 23.80 -5.71
C TYR A 211 -16.27 22.57 -6.35
N LEU A 212 -15.95 21.54 -5.56
CA LEU A 212 -15.31 20.32 -6.03
C LEU A 212 -16.19 19.56 -7.03
N LYS A 213 -17.51 19.49 -6.80
CA LYS A 213 -18.47 18.89 -7.73
C LYS A 213 -18.46 19.59 -9.08
N ASN A 214 -18.53 20.92 -9.09
CA ASN A 214 -18.51 21.71 -10.32
C ASN A 214 -17.18 21.55 -11.05
N PHE A 215 -16.08 21.59 -10.30
CA PHE A 215 -14.74 21.46 -10.84
C PHE A 215 -14.54 20.10 -11.53
N ILE A 216 -14.84 18.99 -10.86
CA ILE A 216 -14.69 17.63 -11.42
C ILE A 216 -15.60 17.43 -12.64
N SER A 217 -16.80 17.98 -12.62
CA SER A 217 -17.74 17.90 -13.76
C SER A 217 -17.23 18.63 -14.99
N SER A 218 -16.39 19.68 -14.84
CA SER A 218 -15.80 20.43 -15.95
C SER A 218 -14.55 19.81 -16.53
N GLU A 219 -13.74 19.12 -15.71
CA GLU A 219 -12.38 18.65 -16.08
C GLU A 219 -12.32 17.18 -16.48
N THR A 220 -13.23 16.34 -15.96
CA THR A 220 -13.17 14.90 -16.22
C THR A 220 -14.39 14.41 -16.97
N SER A 221 -14.17 13.70 -18.08
CA SER A 221 -15.21 12.94 -18.81
C SER A 221 -15.78 11.76 -18.00
N ASN A 222 -15.15 11.39 -16.89
CA ASN A 222 -15.57 10.33 -15.98
C ASN A 222 -16.29 10.92 -14.77
N ASN A 223 -17.53 10.50 -14.56
CA ASN A 223 -18.39 10.92 -13.45
C ASN A 223 -17.96 10.29 -12.11
N LYS A 224 -16.74 10.68 -11.61
CA LYS A 224 -16.20 10.17 -10.35
C LYS A 224 -17.08 10.60 -9.18
N LYS A 225 -17.33 9.70 -8.24
CA LYS A 225 -18.15 9.95 -7.04
C LYS A 225 -17.44 10.88 -6.06
N ILE A 226 -18.21 11.73 -5.41
CA ILE A 226 -17.75 12.63 -4.35
C ILE A 226 -18.63 12.41 -3.13
N PHE A 227 -18.00 12.11 -1.98
CA PHE A 227 -18.65 11.87 -0.71
C PHE A 227 -18.24 12.95 0.29
N GLY A 228 -19.16 13.33 1.18
CA GLY A 228 -18.88 14.19 2.32
C GLY A 228 -18.96 13.38 3.60
N VAL A 229 -17.91 13.44 4.45
CA VAL A 229 -17.88 12.72 5.73
C VAL A 229 -17.36 13.61 6.87
N SER A 230 -17.76 13.31 8.08
CA SER A 230 -17.11 13.81 9.30
C SER A 230 -16.56 12.62 10.07
N SER A 231 -15.24 12.50 10.10
CA SER A 231 -14.57 11.49 10.93
C SER A 231 -14.72 11.79 12.43
N LEU A 232 -14.90 13.05 12.81
CA LEU A 232 -15.13 13.45 14.20
C LEU A 232 -16.51 13.03 14.70
N GLU A 233 -17.54 13.22 13.88
CA GLU A 233 -18.94 12.91 14.22
C GLU A 233 -19.38 11.52 13.76
N ASN A 234 -18.50 10.79 13.05
CA ASN A 234 -18.78 9.49 12.42
C ASN A 234 -20.02 9.52 11.49
N LYS A 235 -20.11 10.53 10.61
CA LYS A 235 -21.23 10.74 9.69
C LYS A 235 -20.84 10.65 8.24
N GLY A 236 -21.75 10.21 7.37
CA GLY A 236 -21.63 10.20 5.92
C GLY A 236 -20.85 8.99 5.36
N PHE A 237 -20.57 7.96 6.17
CA PHE A 237 -19.82 6.79 5.75
C PHE A 237 -20.66 5.74 5.04
N GLU A 238 -21.98 5.71 5.20
CA GLU A 238 -22.87 4.66 4.69
C GLU A 238 -22.85 4.57 3.16
N GLU A 239 -22.93 5.71 2.49
CA GLU A 239 -22.89 5.78 1.02
C GLU A 239 -21.50 5.41 0.49
N LEU A 240 -20.44 5.85 1.18
CA LEU A 240 -19.07 5.51 0.83
C LEU A 240 -18.79 4.00 0.99
N ILE A 241 -19.25 3.40 2.07
CA ILE A 241 -19.11 1.96 2.32
C ILE A 241 -19.84 1.16 1.24
N SER A 242 -21.07 1.56 0.90
CA SER A 242 -21.84 0.92 -0.18
C SER A 242 -21.13 1.02 -1.52
N TRP A 243 -20.51 2.17 -1.80
CA TRP A 243 -19.70 2.35 -3.01
C TRP A 243 -18.47 1.44 -3.02
N ILE A 244 -17.75 1.29 -1.89
CA ILE A 244 -16.61 0.39 -1.76
C ILE A 244 -17.03 -1.05 -2.01
N GLU A 245 -18.11 -1.52 -1.41
CA GLU A 245 -18.63 -2.89 -1.56
C GLU A 245 -19.06 -3.21 -3.00
N LEU A 246 -19.61 -2.24 -3.73
CA LEU A 246 -19.94 -2.38 -5.15
C LEU A 246 -18.68 -2.48 -5.99
N ASN A 247 -17.71 -1.59 -5.79
CA ASN A 247 -16.46 -1.61 -6.54
C ASN A 247 -15.61 -2.85 -6.26
N GLU A 248 -15.67 -3.39 -5.05
CA GLU A 248 -15.01 -4.64 -4.70
C GLU A 248 -15.50 -5.79 -5.61
N LYS A 249 -16.82 -5.92 -5.77
CA LYS A 249 -17.41 -6.95 -6.63
C LYS A 249 -17.00 -6.83 -8.10
N ASP A 250 -16.92 -5.59 -8.60
CA ASP A 250 -16.58 -5.33 -10.00
C ASP A 250 -15.08 -5.52 -10.27
N LYS A 251 -14.20 -5.12 -9.34
CA LYS A 251 -12.74 -5.14 -9.53
C LYS A 251 -12.08 -6.49 -9.26
N ILE A 252 -12.67 -7.35 -8.45
CA ILE A 252 -12.19 -8.74 -8.27
C ILE A 252 -12.16 -9.49 -9.62
N ASN A 253 -12.98 -9.06 -10.60
CA ASN A 253 -13.09 -9.68 -11.91
C ASN A 253 -12.23 -9.02 -13.01
N SER A 254 -11.46 -7.95 -12.70
CA SER A 254 -10.67 -7.21 -13.70
C SER A 254 -9.19 -7.60 -13.71
N SER A 255 -8.73 -8.24 -14.81
CA SER A 255 -7.34 -8.69 -14.99
C SER A 255 -6.34 -7.58 -15.38
N SER A 256 -6.79 -6.39 -15.78
CA SER A 256 -5.93 -5.34 -16.33
C SER A 256 -4.99 -4.70 -15.30
N LYS A 257 -5.50 -4.35 -14.11
CA LYS A 257 -4.69 -3.79 -13.02
C LYS A 257 -3.69 -4.81 -12.45
N GLU A 258 -4.07 -6.10 -12.42
CA GLU A 258 -3.18 -7.15 -11.94
C GLU A 258 -1.92 -7.30 -12.81
N ASN A 259 -2.07 -7.25 -14.13
CA ASN A 259 -0.94 -7.31 -15.05
C ASN A 259 -0.01 -6.10 -14.90
N LEU A 260 -0.56 -4.90 -14.71
CA LEU A 260 0.24 -3.70 -14.45
C LEU A 260 0.99 -3.81 -13.12
N ARG A 261 0.32 -4.28 -12.07
CA ARG A 261 0.92 -4.55 -10.75
C ARG A 261 2.11 -5.52 -10.87
N LYS A 262 1.93 -6.65 -11.55
CA LYS A 262 3.01 -7.64 -11.79
C LYS A 262 4.20 -7.03 -12.53
N LYS A 263 3.96 -6.20 -13.55
CA LYS A 263 5.04 -5.52 -14.29
C LYS A 263 5.84 -4.57 -13.40
N ILE A 264 5.16 -3.77 -12.57
CA ILE A 264 5.81 -2.80 -11.67
C ILE A 264 6.57 -3.54 -10.56
N GLN A 265 5.97 -4.55 -9.95
CA GLN A 265 6.60 -5.40 -8.95
C GLN A 265 7.89 -6.03 -9.50
N PHE A 266 7.83 -6.58 -10.71
CA PHE A 266 8.99 -7.18 -11.36
C PHE A 266 10.07 -6.15 -11.71
N LYS A 267 9.67 -4.97 -12.23
CA LYS A 267 10.58 -3.85 -12.48
C LYS A 267 11.34 -3.45 -11.21
N ASN A 268 10.62 -3.24 -10.11
CA ASN A 268 11.22 -2.85 -8.83
C ASN A 268 12.19 -3.92 -8.31
N TYR A 269 11.86 -5.19 -8.50
CA TYR A 269 12.73 -6.29 -8.15
C TYR A 269 14.03 -6.30 -8.98
N LEU A 270 13.93 -6.11 -10.30
CA LEU A 270 15.11 -6.01 -11.17
C LEU A 270 16.00 -4.83 -10.79
N LEU A 271 15.40 -3.67 -10.49
CA LEU A 271 16.15 -2.50 -10.04
C LEU A 271 16.89 -2.78 -8.73
N ALA A 272 16.26 -3.43 -7.75
CA ALA A 272 16.90 -3.76 -6.49
C ALA A 272 18.05 -4.79 -6.65
N ILE A 273 17.92 -5.77 -7.55
CA ILE A 273 19.02 -6.67 -7.90
C ILE A 273 20.19 -5.88 -8.50
N LEU A 274 19.88 -4.95 -9.40
CA LEU A 274 20.89 -4.13 -10.05
C LEU A 274 21.60 -3.20 -9.05
N GLU A 275 20.84 -2.51 -8.18
CA GLU A 275 21.38 -1.65 -7.14
C GLU A 275 22.29 -2.45 -6.20
N ASN A 276 21.86 -3.60 -5.69
CA ASN A 276 22.68 -4.45 -4.85
C ASN A 276 23.94 -4.95 -5.54
N TYR A 277 23.88 -5.23 -6.85
CA TYR A 277 25.07 -5.59 -7.63
C TYR A 277 26.04 -4.42 -7.73
N LEU A 278 25.55 -3.22 -8.07
CA LEU A 278 26.36 -2.02 -8.25
C LEU A 278 27.01 -1.50 -6.96
N GLU A 279 26.37 -1.68 -5.81
CA GLU A 279 26.95 -1.35 -4.49
C GLU A 279 28.26 -2.12 -4.20
N HIS A 280 28.40 -3.32 -4.74
CA HIS A 280 29.57 -4.18 -4.54
C HIS A 280 30.47 -4.29 -5.77
N TYR A 281 30.14 -3.53 -6.85
CA TYR A 281 30.82 -3.62 -8.12
C TYR A 281 31.85 -2.50 -8.27
N ASP A 282 33.11 -2.91 -8.52
CA ASP A 282 34.19 -1.98 -8.80
C ASP A 282 34.09 -1.45 -10.24
N ILE A 283 33.78 -0.17 -10.37
CA ILE A 283 33.63 0.55 -11.65
C ILE A 283 34.98 1.12 -12.14
N GLU A 284 35.99 1.21 -11.26
CA GLU A 284 37.28 1.84 -11.62
C GLU A 284 37.93 1.17 -12.83
N ASN A 285 38.32 1.97 -13.80
CA ASN A 285 39.02 1.54 -15.05
C ASN A 285 38.23 0.62 -15.98
N LYS A 286 36.88 0.53 -15.87
CA LYS A 286 36.05 -0.23 -16.80
C LYS A 286 35.29 0.66 -17.79
N ASP A 287 35.24 0.23 -19.05
CA ASP A 287 34.38 0.87 -20.05
C ASP A 287 32.91 0.41 -19.89
N TYR A 288 31.98 1.19 -20.44
CA TYR A 288 30.55 0.92 -20.35
C TYR A 288 30.14 -0.45 -20.91
N MET A 289 30.84 -0.95 -21.96
CA MET A 289 30.49 -2.24 -22.56
C MET A 289 30.93 -3.41 -21.70
N SER A 290 32.05 -3.28 -21.00
CA SER A 290 32.50 -4.30 -20.01
C SER A 290 31.55 -4.34 -18.82
N ILE A 291 31.12 -3.19 -18.30
CA ILE A 291 30.13 -3.09 -17.23
C ILE A 291 28.81 -3.76 -17.63
N LEU A 292 28.29 -3.47 -18.81
CA LEU A 292 27.07 -4.09 -19.33
C LEU A 292 27.18 -5.62 -19.46
N ARG A 293 28.33 -6.15 -19.91
CA ARG A 293 28.57 -7.60 -19.98
C ARG A 293 28.60 -8.24 -18.60
N ASP A 294 29.22 -7.58 -17.63
CA ASP A 294 29.31 -8.09 -16.27
C ASP A 294 27.92 -8.11 -15.62
N ILE A 295 27.08 -7.07 -15.82
CA ILE A 295 25.70 -7.03 -15.41
C ILE A 295 24.90 -8.17 -16.06
N GLN A 296 25.02 -8.35 -17.36
CA GLN A 296 24.34 -9.44 -18.08
C GLN A 296 24.73 -10.82 -17.51
N ASN A 297 26.02 -11.06 -17.28
CA ASN A 297 26.50 -12.31 -16.69
C ASN A 297 25.98 -12.53 -15.28
N TYR A 298 25.88 -11.44 -14.48
CA TYR A 298 25.31 -11.50 -13.14
C TYR A 298 23.83 -11.91 -13.18
N PHE A 299 23.02 -11.26 -14.02
CA PHE A 299 21.61 -11.62 -14.20
C PHE A 299 21.41 -13.06 -14.68
N CYS A 300 22.22 -13.52 -15.65
CA CYS A 300 22.18 -14.92 -16.09
C CYS A 300 22.47 -15.90 -14.94
N LYS A 301 23.44 -15.58 -14.08
CA LYS A 301 23.75 -16.43 -12.91
C LYS A 301 22.60 -16.45 -11.90
N GLU A 302 21.98 -15.30 -11.64
CA GLU A 302 20.83 -15.25 -10.73
C GLU A 302 19.62 -16.01 -11.30
N VAL A 303 19.30 -15.88 -12.58
CA VAL A 303 18.22 -16.66 -13.23
C VAL A 303 18.47 -18.16 -13.11
N ASN A 304 19.67 -18.63 -13.47
CA ASN A 304 20.04 -20.05 -13.35
C ASN A 304 20.01 -20.56 -11.90
N ARG A 305 20.26 -19.68 -10.93
CA ARG A 305 20.14 -19.99 -9.49
C ARG A 305 18.69 -20.23 -9.08
N PHE A 306 17.73 -19.50 -9.67
CA PHE A 306 16.31 -19.75 -9.46
C PHE A 306 15.82 -21.03 -10.14
N GLU A 307 16.27 -21.32 -11.37
CA GLU A 307 15.86 -22.52 -12.10
C GLU A 307 16.36 -23.82 -11.43
N ASN A 308 17.58 -23.81 -10.85
CA ASN A 308 18.17 -24.98 -10.19
C ASN A 308 17.66 -25.23 -8.76
N ARG A 309 16.76 -24.35 -8.23
CA ARG A 309 16.17 -24.51 -6.89
C ARG A 309 14.70 -24.97 -6.91
N ASN A 310 14.09 -25.00 -8.09
CA ASN A 310 12.76 -25.57 -8.33
C ASN A 310 12.87 -26.97 -8.89
#